data_163e1cb7e4aa5f0c96f35d44d5a6dbb8
#
_entry.id   163e1cb7e4aa5f0c96f35d44d5a6dbb8
#
_cell.length_a   1.000
_cell.length_b   1.000
_cell.length_c   1.000
_cell.angle_alpha   90.00
_cell.angle_beta   90.00
_cell.angle_gamma   90.00
#
_symmetry.space_group_name_H-M   'P 1'
#
loop_
_entity.id
_entity.type
_entity.pdbx_description
1 polymer ?
#
loop_
_entity_poly.entity_id
_entity_poly.type
_entity_poly.pdbx_seq_one_letter_code
_entity_poly.pdbx_strand_id
1 'polypeptide(L)'
;MKAVVVNPESTGVAIEEKVLRPLETGEALVEVEYCGVCHTDLHVAHGDFGKVPGRVLGHEGIGIVKEVAPDVKNLKVGDRVSVAWFFEGCGMCEYCTTGRETLCRSVKNAGYSVDGGMAEQCIVTADYAVKVPEGLDPAQASSITCAGVTTYKAIKEAKVEPGQWVVLYGAGGLGNLAVQYAKKVFNAHVIAVDINNDKLALAKEVGADIVINGLEVEDVPGLIKEKTNGGAHSAVVTAVSKVAFNQAFDSVRAGGRVIAVGLPSEMMDLSIVKTVLDGIQVIGSLVGTRKDLEEAFQFGAEGLVVPVVQKRPVEDAIAVFDEMAAGTIQGRMVLDFTH
;
A
#
# COMPACT_ATOMS: atom_id res chain seq x y z
N MET A 1 -25.61 7.99 7.50
CA MET A 1 -24.27 7.66 7.96
C MET A 1 -23.27 8.71 7.52
N LYS A 2 -22.34 9.07 8.38
CA LYS A 2 -21.28 10.03 8.06
C LYS A 2 -20.25 9.40 7.11
N ALA A 3 -19.79 10.14 6.09
CA ALA A 3 -18.81 9.68 5.12
C ALA A 3 -17.92 10.81 4.63
N VAL A 4 -16.64 10.50 4.37
CA VAL A 4 -15.68 11.39 3.70
C VAL A 4 -15.77 11.15 2.20
N VAL A 5 -16.13 12.18 1.46
CA VAL A 5 -16.39 12.09 0.01
C VAL A 5 -15.48 13.02 -0.78
N VAL A 6 -15.30 12.69 -2.07
CA VAL A 6 -14.78 13.68 -3.04
C VAL A 6 -15.75 14.84 -3.09
N ASN A 7 -15.26 16.04 -2.79
CA ASN A 7 -16.10 17.24 -2.74
C ASN A 7 -16.85 17.44 -4.09
N PRO A 8 -18.19 17.47 -4.09
CA PRO A 8 -18.94 17.58 -5.34
C PRO A 8 -18.85 18.97 -5.98
N GLU A 9 -18.53 20.02 -5.21
CA GLU A 9 -18.55 21.40 -5.65
C GLU A 9 -17.15 21.97 -5.94
N SER A 10 -16.09 21.34 -5.38
CA SER A 10 -14.72 21.80 -5.51
C SER A 10 -13.72 20.66 -5.55
N THR A 11 -12.43 20.95 -5.66
CA THR A 11 -11.38 19.95 -5.43
C THR A 11 -11.20 19.67 -3.92
N GLY A 12 -10.77 18.45 -3.56
CA GLY A 12 -10.54 18.04 -2.19
C GLY A 12 -11.67 17.18 -1.64
N VAL A 13 -11.84 17.19 -0.33
CA VAL A 13 -12.76 16.31 0.38
C VAL A 13 -13.84 17.09 1.15
N ALA A 14 -14.97 16.45 1.39
CA ALA A 14 -16.05 16.93 2.25
C ALA A 14 -16.54 15.80 3.16
N ILE A 15 -17.16 16.13 4.27
CA ILE A 15 -17.88 15.18 5.13
C ILE A 15 -19.37 15.36 4.83
N GLU A 16 -20.03 14.28 4.42
CA GLU A 16 -21.46 14.28 4.06
C GLU A 16 -22.22 13.16 4.73
N GLU A 17 -23.54 13.36 4.88
CA GLU A 17 -24.45 12.28 5.25
C GLU A 17 -24.83 11.47 3.99
N LYS A 18 -24.62 10.15 4.07
CA LYS A 18 -24.97 9.21 2.99
C LYS A 18 -26.01 8.21 3.48
N VAL A 19 -26.76 7.67 2.51
CA VAL A 19 -27.70 6.56 2.73
C VAL A 19 -27.22 5.38 1.89
N LEU A 20 -27.03 4.22 2.53
CA LEU A 20 -26.70 3.01 1.80
C LEU A 20 -27.94 2.42 1.13
N ARG A 21 -27.73 1.81 -0.02
CA ARG A 21 -28.72 0.95 -0.66
C ARG A 21 -28.85 -0.39 0.10
N PRO A 22 -29.91 -1.15 -0.12
CA PRO A 22 -29.98 -2.55 0.35
C PRO A 22 -28.85 -3.40 -0.25
N LEU A 23 -28.48 -4.48 0.47
CA LEU A 23 -27.52 -5.47 -0.02
C LEU A 23 -28.06 -6.20 -1.27
N GLU A 24 -27.17 -6.44 -2.20
CA GLU A 24 -27.37 -7.32 -3.35
C GLU A 24 -26.73 -8.69 -3.10
N THR A 25 -26.97 -9.63 -4.02
CA THR A 25 -26.35 -10.97 -4.02
C THR A 25 -24.83 -10.88 -3.93
N GLY A 26 -24.21 -11.66 -3.03
CA GLY A 26 -22.76 -11.71 -2.84
C GLY A 26 -22.19 -10.60 -2.01
N GLU A 27 -23.01 -9.75 -1.37
CA GLU A 27 -22.56 -8.60 -0.62
C GLU A 27 -22.68 -8.78 0.91
N ALA A 28 -21.88 -8.00 1.62
CA ALA A 28 -21.95 -7.85 3.06
C ALA A 28 -21.90 -6.37 3.47
N LEU A 29 -22.60 -6.02 4.55
CA LEU A 29 -22.52 -4.73 5.21
C LEU A 29 -21.44 -4.78 6.28
N VAL A 30 -20.51 -3.85 6.23
CA VAL A 30 -19.43 -3.68 7.18
C VAL A 30 -19.61 -2.37 7.94
N GLU A 31 -19.62 -2.42 9.26
CA GLU A 31 -19.47 -1.25 10.14
C GLU A 31 -17.97 -0.98 10.28
N VAL A 32 -17.52 0.14 9.75
CA VAL A 32 -16.09 0.48 9.70
C VAL A 32 -15.63 0.96 11.08
N GLU A 33 -14.53 0.39 11.55
CA GLU A 33 -13.86 0.82 12.77
C GLU A 33 -12.78 1.87 12.47
N TYR A 34 -11.96 1.58 11.44
CA TYR A 34 -10.81 2.41 11.06
C TYR A 34 -10.66 2.43 9.54
N CYS A 35 -10.22 3.57 9.01
CA CYS A 35 -9.80 3.68 7.62
C CYS A 35 -8.55 4.55 7.48
N GLY A 36 -7.47 3.99 6.95
CA GLY A 36 -6.24 4.72 6.68
C GLY A 36 -6.41 5.74 5.57
N VAL A 37 -5.59 6.78 5.60
CA VAL A 37 -5.54 7.82 4.56
C VAL A 37 -4.26 7.64 3.75
N CYS A 38 -4.41 7.52 2.44
CA CYS A 38 -3.33 7.27 1.48
C CYS A 38 -3.20 8.44 0.49
N HIS A 39 -2.00 8.60 -0.10
CA HIS A 39 -1.80 9.57 -1.19
C HIS A 39 -2.72 9.31 -2.40
N THR A 40 -3.13 8.05 -2.63
CA THR A 40 -4.10 7.71 -3.66
C THR A 40 -5.46 8.39 -3.43
N ASP A 41 -5.87 8.56 -2.16
CA ASP A 41 -7.12 9.28 -1.83
C ASP A 41 -7.01 10.77 -2.19
N LEU A 42 -5.83 11.41 -2.01
CA LEU A 42 -5.56 12.76 -2.50
C LEU A 42 -5.69 12.85 -4.03
N HIS A 43 -5.08 11.90 -4.77
CA HIS A 43 -5.15 11.86 -6.23
C HIS A 43 -6.60 11.70 -6.71
N VAL A 44 -7.40 10.87 -6.05
CA VAL A 44 -8.82 10.71 -6.36
C VAL A 44 -9.58 12.01 -6.06
N ALA A 45 -9.34 12.64 -4.89
CA ALA A 45 -9.99 13.87 -4.48
C ALA A 45 -9.67 15.05 -5.42
N HIS A 46 -8.46 15.08 -6.00
CA HIS A 46 -8.05 16.08 -6.99
C HIS A 46 -8.53 15.74 -8.42
N GLY A 47 -8.98 14.51 -8.66
CA GLY A 47 -9.45 14.06 -9.97
C GLY A 47 -8.35 13.65 -10.94
N ASP A 48 -7.15 13.31 -10.46
CA ASP A 48 -5.99 12.91 -11.27
C ASP A 48 -6.25 11.62 -12.07
N PHE A 49 -7.14 10.76 -11.58
CA PHE A 49 -7.61 9.54 -12.27
C PHE A 49 -8.94 9.71 -12.98
N GLY A 50 -9.49 10.94 -13.03
CA GLY A 50 -10.81 11.28 -13.46
C GLY A 50 -11.72 11.72 -12.31
N LYS A 51 -12.65 12.63 -12.59
CA LYS A 51 -13.53 13.22 -11.58
C LYS A 51 -14.61 12.24 -11.14
N VAL A 52 -14.75 12.02 -9.84
CA VAL A 52 -15.78 11.17 -9.21
C VAL A 52 -16.47 11.92 -8.05
N PRO A 53 -17.15 13.04 -8.31
CA PRO A 53 -17.76 13.86 -7.27
C PRO A 53 -18.76 13.05 -6.43
N GLY A 54 -18.73 13.25 -5.10
CA GLY A 54 -19.59 12.55 -4.14
C GLY A 54 -19.22 11.09 -3.89
N ARG A 55 -18.12 10.58 -4.48
CA ARG A 55 -17.59 9.24 -4.20
C ARG A 55 -17.10 9.17 -2.77
N VAL A 56 -17.52 8.18 -1.97
CA VAL A 56 -16.95 7.88 -0.67
C VAL A 56 -15.53 7.37 -0.86
N LEU A 57 -14.55 8.03 -0.25
CA LEU A 57 -13.14 7.70 -0.33
C LEU A 57 -12.76 6.50 0.55
N GLY A 58 -11.49 6.13 0.52
CA GLY A 58 -10.89 5.14 1.41
C GLY A 58 -10.81 3.73 0.85
N HIS A 59 -9.61 3.19 0.91
CA HIS A 59 -9.28 1.83 0.47
C HIS A 59 -8.36 1.13 1.49
N GLU A 60 -8.37 1.60 2.71
CA GLU A 60 -7.67 1.04 3.86
C GLU A 60 -8.67 0.80 5.01
N GLY A 61 -9.92 0.43 4.66
CA GLY A 61 -10.96 0.22 5.65
C GLY A 61 -10.83 -1.11 6.39
N ILE A 62 -11.11 -1.08 7.69
CA ILE A 62 -11.25 -2.26 8.56
C ILE A 62 -12.55 -2.10 9.34
N GLY A 63 -13.35 -3.16 9.39
CA GLY A 63 -14.60 -3.11 10.13
C GLY A 63 -15.22 -4.48 10.39
N ILE A 64 -16.36 -4.47 11.08
CA ILE A 64 -17.09 -5.67 11.50
C ILE A 64 -18.29 -5.90 10.57
N VAL A 65 -18.42 -7.10 10.06
CA VAL A 65 -19.60 -7.53 9.28
C VAL A 65 -20.85 -7.48 10.16
N LYS A 66 -21.85 -6.70 9.75
CA LYS A 66 -23.15 -6.54 10.44
C LYS A 66 -24.28 -7.31 9.78
N GLU A 67 -24.21 -7.45 8.46
CA GLU A 67 -25.20 -8.16 7.67
C GLU A 67 -24.52 -8.84 6.49
N VAL A 68 -25.04 -9.97 6.04
CA VAL A 68 -24.62 -10.66 4.83
C VAL A 68 -25.81 -11.01 3.97
N ALA A 69 -25.67 -10.94 2.65
CA ALA A 69 -26.70 -11.42 1.74
C ALA A 69 -26.89 -12.94 1.92
N PRO A 70 -28.12 -13.50 1.66
CA PRO A 70 -28.44 -14.90 1.97
C PRO A 70 -27.57 -15.94 1.28
N ASP A 71 -26.94 -15.59 0.16
CA ASP A 71 -26.07 -16.48 -0.64
C ASP A 71 -24.60 -16.47 -0.18
N VAL A 72 -24.19 -15.51 0.66
CA VAL A 72 -22.83 -15.40 1.19
C VAL A 72 -22.51 -16.54 2.16
N LYS A 73 -21.41 -17.26 1.91
CA LYS A 73 -20.99 -18.43 2.72
C LYS A 73 -19.64 -18.25 3.40
N ASN A 74 -18.79 -17.38 2.88
CA ASN A 74 -17.40 -17.17 3.34
C ASN A 74 -17.29 -16.16 4.47
N LEU A 75 -18.31 -15.32 4.68
CA LEU A 75 -18.39 -14.34 5.76
C LEU A 75 -19.61 -14.60 6.65
N LYS A 76 -19.51 -14.15 7.89
CA LYS A 76 -20.63 -14.15 8.87
C LYS A 76 -20.62 -12.87 9.68
N VAL A 77 -21.75 -12.52 10.27
CA VAL A 77 -21.88 -11.41 11.21
C VAL A 77 -20.87 -11.60 12.35
N GLY A 78 -20.12 -10.53 12.65
CA GLY A 78 -19.06 -10.49 13.65
C GLY A 78 -17.65 -10.73 13.09
N ASP A 79 -17.49 -11.19 11.85
CA ASP A 79 -16.16 -11.27 11.22
C ASP A 79 -15.59 -9.86 11.03
N ARG A 80 -14.31 -9.65 11.36
CA ARG A 80 -13.58 -8.43 11.01
C ARG A 80 -12.95 -8.59 9.63
N VAL A 81 -13.17 -7.61 8.74
CA VAL A 81 -12.76 -7.68 7.34
C VAL A 81 -12.17 -6.37 6.84
N SER A 82 -11.46 -6.44 5.72
CA SER A 82 -10.88 -5.30 5.03
C SER A 82 -11.77 -4.75 3.91
N VAL A 83 -11.63 -3.42 3.66
CA VAL A 83 -12.09 -2.72 2.45
C VAL A 83 -10.85 -2.23 1.73
N ALA A 84 -10.37 -2.99 0.74
CA ALA A 84 -9.08 -2.76 0.09
C ALA A 84 -9.21 -2.12 -1.30
N TRP A 85 -8.13 -1.51 -1.81
CA TRP A 85 -8.07 -0.95 -3.17
C TRP A 85 -8.54 -1.95 -4.23
N PHE A 86 -8.03 -3.18 -4.18
CA PHE A 86 -8.53 -4.26 -5.00
C PHE A 86 -9.87 -4.74 -4.41
N PHE A 87 -10.94 -4.09 -4.81
CA PHE A 87 -12.27 -4.31 -4.26
C PHE A 87 -12.97 -5.51 -4.87
N GLU A 88 -12.87 -5.68 -6.19
CA GLU A 88 -13.49 -6.80 -6.92
C GLU A 88 -12.81 -6.98 -8.29
N GLY A 89 -12.56 -8.22 -8.68
CA GLY A 89 -12.19 -8.61 -10.04
C GLY A 89 -13.34 -9.33 -10.74
N CYS A 90 -13.21 -9.61 -12.04
CA CYS A 90 -14.27 -10.33 -12.77
C CYS A 90 -14.35 -11.84 -12.43
N GLY A 91 -13.36 -12.39 -11.70
CA GLY A 91 -13.30 -13.80 -11.30
C GLY A 91 -12.96 -14.81 -12.40
N MET A 92 -13.08 -14.45 -13.69
CA MET A 92 -13.03 -15.41 -14.81
C MET A 92 -11.92 -15.16 -15.83
N CYS A 93 -11.27 -13.99 -15.84
CA CYS A 93 -10.21 -13.70 -16.80
C CYS A 93 -8.90 -14.42 -16.42
N GLU A 94 -7.96 -14.48 -17.35
CA GLU A 94 -6.67 -15.13 -17.14
C GLU A 94 -5.94 -14.60 -15.88
N TYR A 95 -6.05 -13.31 -15.57
CA TYR A 95 -5.42 -12.72 -14.40
C TYR A 95 -6.07 -13.20 -13.10
N CYS A 96 -7.41 -13.22 -13.05
CA CYS A 96 -8.15 -13.68 -11.86
C CYS A 96 -7.89 -15.17 -11.58
N THR A 97 -7.88 -16.00 -12.64
CA THR A 97 -7.76 -17.45 -12.50
C THR A 97 -6.32 -17.95 -12.32
N THR A 98 -5.30 -17.07 -12.48
CA THR A 98 -3.87 -17.41 -12.33
C THR A 98 -3.18 -16.70 -11.16
N GLY A 99 -3.95 -16.15 -10.20
CA GLY A 99 -3.39 -15.48 -9.02
C GLY A 99 -2.76 -14.11 -9.30
N ARG A 100 -3.13 -13.46 -10.41
CA ARG A 100 -2.70 -12.11 -10.80
C ARG A 100 -3.89 -11.14 -10.87
N GLU A 101 -4.86 -11.34 -10.00
CA GLU A 101 -6.18 -10.68 -10.04
C GLU A 101 -6.11 -9.14 -10.00
N THR A 102 -5.06 -8.55 -9.40
CA THR A 102 -4.84 -7.10 -9.42
C THR A 102 -4.66 -6.51 -10.83
N LEU A 103 -4.36 -7.36 -11.82
CA LEU A 103 -4.23 -6.98 -13.23
C LEU A 103 -5.52 -7.18 -14.03
N CYS A 104 -6.62 -7.57 -13.40
CA CYS A 104 -7.93 -7.70 -14.03
C CYS A 104 -8.35 -6.38 -14.68
N ARG A 105 -8.78 -6.43 -15.96
CA ARG A 105 -9.19 -5.20 -16.69
C ARG A 105 -10.60 -4.71 -16.35
N SER A 106 -11.35 -5.52 -15.60
CA SER A 106 -12.68 -5.16 -15.05
C SER A 106 -12.61 -4.97 -13.53
N VAL A 107 -11.43 -4.63 -12.99
CA VAL A 107 -11.25 -4.40 -11.56
C VAL A 107 -12.11 -3.23 -11.08
N LYS A 108 -12.73 -3.40 -9.91
CA LYS A 108 -13.31 -2.30 -9.14
C LYS A 108 -12.34 -1.91 -8.01
N ASN A 109 -12.24 -0.61 -7.77
CA ASN A 109 -11.32 -0.04 -6.79
C ASN A 109 -12.12 0.73 -5.74
N ALA A 110 -11.99 0.36 -4.46
CA ALA A 110 -12.62 1.07 -3.35
C ALA A 110 -12.13 2.50 -3.25
N GLY A 111 -13.04 3.42 -3.01
CA GLY A 111 -12.72 4.85 -2.93
C GLY A 111 -12.56 5.55 -4.29
N TYR A 112 -12.64 4.82 -5.40
CA TYR A 112 -12.52 5.38 -6.75
C TYR A 112 -13.67 4.93 -7.67
N SER A 113 -13.64 3.70 -8.18
CA SER A 113 -14.70 3.21 -9.09
C SER A 113 -15.97 2.78 -8.35
N VAL A 114 -15.84 2.44 -7.07
CA VAL A 114 -16.93 2.17 -6.12
C VAL A 114 -16.71 2.95 -4.83
N ASP A 115 -17.74 3.07 -4.00
CA ASP A 115 -17.61 3.70 -2.69
C ASP A 115 -16.65 2.90 -1.79
N GLY A 116 -15.87 3.62 -1.01
CA GLY A 116 -14.82 3.08 -0.15
C GLY A 116 -15.17 3.02 1.33
N GLY A 117 -14.15 2.80 2.14
CA GLY A 117 -14.26 2.58 3.59
C GLY A 117 -14.15 3.82 4.47
N MET A 118 -14.05 5.04 3.92
CA MET A 118 -14.07 6.26 4.74
C MET A 118 -15.50 6.69 5.07
N ALA A 119 -16.26 5.78 5.68
CA ALA A 119 -17.64 5.99 6.16
C ALA A 119 -17.91 5.11 7.37
N GLU A 120 -18.95 5.43 8.15
CA GLU A 120 -19.40 4.60 9.28
C GLU A 120 -19.78 3.19 8.83
N GLN A 121 -20.27 3.05 7.61
CA GLN A 121 -20.64 1.75 7.02
C GLN A 121 -20.22 1.67 5.54
N CYS A 122 -19.88 0.48 5.08
CA CYS A 122 -19.51 0.19 3.70
C CYS A 122 -20.11 -1.15 3.25
N ILE A 123 -20.62 -1.20 2.01
CA ILE A 123 -21.01 -2.47 1.37
C ILE A 123 -19.78 -3.02 0.65
N VAL A 124 -19.48 -4.29 0.88
CA VAL A 124 -18.35 -4.98 0.25
C VAL A 124 -18.81 -6.21 -0.53
N THR A 125 -18.08 -6.57 -1.58
CA THR A 125 -18.23 -7.89 -2.23
C THR A 125 -17.60 -8.95 -1.32
N ALA A 126 -18.40 -9.85 -0.77
CA ALA A 126 -18.00 -10.77 0.29
C ALA A 126 -16.80 -11.66 -0.09
N ASP A 127 -16.71 -12.09 -1.35
CA ASP A 127 -15.61 -12.94 -1.84
C ASP A 127 -14.26 -12.19 -1.92
N TYR A 128 -14.28 -10.86 -1.84
CA TYR A 128 -13.09 -10.02 -1.96
C TYR A 128 -12.70 -9.33 -0.64
N ALA A 129 -13.56 -9.35 0.38
CA ALA A 129 -13.26 -8.85 1.70
C ALA A 129 -12.40 -9.88 2.47
N VAL A 130 -11.16 -9.52 2.77
CA VAL A 130 -10.21 -10.40 3.46
C VAL A 130 -10.39 -10.28 4.96
N LYS A 131 -10.48 -11.44 5.65
CA LYS A 131 -10.61 -11.49 7.11
C LYS A 131 -9.33 -11.02 7.79
N VAL A 132 -9.51 -10.22 8.82
CA VAL A 132 -8.42 -9.80 9.71
C VAL A 132 -8.29 -10.84 10.83
N PRO A 133 -7.10 -11.43 11.05
CA PRO A 133 -6.88 -12.43 12.08
C PRO A 133 -7.04 -11.84 13.49
N GLU A 134 -7.42 -12.68 14.44
CA GLU A 134 -7.42 -12.30 15.85
C GLU A 134 -6.02 -11.89 16.32
N GLY A 135 -5.96 -10.90 17.21
CA GLY A 135 -4.71 -10.39 17.75
C GLY A 135 -4.05 -9.26 16.95
N LEU A 136 -4.48 -9.00 15.72
CA LEU A 136 -4.02 -7.84 14.96
C LEU A 136 -4.87 -6.61 15.33
N ASP A 137 -4.20 -5.53 15.78
CA ASP A 137 -4.86 -4.24 16.05
C ASP A 137 -5.54 -3.71 14.77
N PRO A 138 -6.84 -3.33 14.83
CA PRO A 138 -7.58 -2.93 13.63
C PRO A 138 -7.02 -1.69 12.93
N ALA A 139 -6.45 -0.73 13.68
CA ALA A 139 -5.84 0.45 13.07
C ALA A 139 -4.51 0.11 12.37
N GLN A 140 -3.75 -0.86 12.89
CA GLN A 140 -2.57 -1.39 12.20
C GLN A 140 -2.98 -2.21 10.96
N ALA A 141 -4.04 -3.03 11.07
CA ALA A 141 -4.60 -3.77 9.94
C ALA A 141 -5.03 -2.82 8.81
N SER A 142 -5.62 -1.66 9.14
CA SER A 142 -5.98 -0.61 8.19
C SER A 142 -4.76 -0.20 7.32
N SER A 143 -3.64 0.11 7.95
CA SER A 143 -2.40 0.43 7.22
C SER A 143 -1.84 -0.74 6.41
N ILE A 144 -1.99 -1.98 6.90
CA ILE A 144 -1.55 -3.19 6.17
C ILE A 144 -2.41 -3.42 4.92
N THR A 145 -3.67 -3.03 4.93
CA THR A 145 -4.62 -3.21 3.82
C THR A 145 -4.17 -2.56 2.50
N CYS A 146 -3.38 -1.49 2.55
CA CYS A 146 -2.78 -0.86 1.37
C CYS A 146 -1.25 -0.87 1.42
N ALA A 147 -0.64 -0.06 2.29
CA ALA A 147 0.81 0.10 2.34
C ALA A 147 1.53 -1.20 2.70
N GLY A 148 0.97 -1.98 3.64
CA GLY A 148 1.53 -3.26 4.06
C GLY A 148 1.49 -4.30 2.93
N VAL A 149 0.33 -4.55 2.35
CA VAL A 149 0.21 -5.54 1.27
C VAL A 149 1.01 -5.15 0.02
N THR A 150 1.06 -3.85 -0.31
CA THR A 150 1.84 -3.33 -1.44
C THR A 150 3.33 -3.62 -1.27
N THR A 151 3.87 -3.36 -0.09
CA THR A 151 5.30 -3.57 0.19
C THR A 151 5.63 -5.04 0.38
N TYR A 152 4.75 -5.82 1.00
CA TYR A 152 4.89 -7.28 1.07
C TYR A 152 5.01 -7.90 -0.32
N LYS A 153 4.04 -7.58 -1.21
CA LYS A 153 4.07 -8.06 -2.59
C LYS A 153 5.32 -7.61 -3.34
N ALA A 154 5.74 -6.36 -3.19
CA ALA A 154 6.94 -5.86 -3.84
C ALA A 154 8.20 -6.64 -3.42
N ILE A 155 8.38 -6.95 -2.12
CA ILE A 155 9.50 -7.76 -1.64
C ILE A 155 9.37 -9.21 -2.14
N LYS A 156 8.17 -9.78 -2.20
CA LYS A 156 7.91 -11.11 -2.77
C LYS A 156 8.31 -11.19 -4.25
N GLU A 157 7.97 -10.17 -5.05
CA GLU A 157 8.36 -10.06 -6.47
C GLU A 157 9.86 -9.79 -6.65
N ALA A 158 10.51 -9.18 -5.68
CA ALA A 158 11.96 -8.98 -5.66
C ALA A 158 12.71 -10.31 -5.64
N LYS A 159 12.07 -11.40 -5.19
CA LYS A 159 12.63 -12.77 -5.08
C LYS A 159 13.97 -12.78 -4.36
N VAL A 160 14.10 -11.94 -3.33
CA VAL A 160 15.29 -11.90 -2.49
C VAL A 160 15.29 -13.12 -1.57
N GLU A 161 16.42 -13.79 -1.50
CA GLU A 161 16.63 -14.95 -0.62
C GLU A 161 17.28 -14.54 0.70
N PRO A 162 17.15 -15.34 1.76
CA PRO A 162 17.82 -15.06 3.05
C PRO A 162 19.32 -14.79 2.89
N GLY A 163 19.79 -13.69 3.51
CA GLY A 163 21.18 -13.25 3.43
C GLY A 163 21.55 -12.44 2.18
N GLN A 164 20.64 -12.30 1.21
CA GLN A 164 20.84 -11.43 0.06
C GLN A 164 20.53 -9.95 0.41
N TRP A 165 21.04 -9.04 -0.41
CA TRP A 165 20.85 -7.60 -0.25
C TRP A 165 19.65 -7.09 -1.06
N VAL A 166 18.77 -6.34 -0.40
CA VAL A 166 17.75 -5.53 -1.06
C VAL A 166 17.98 -4.05 -0.73
N VAL A 167 17.88 -3.19 -1.71
CA VAL A 167 17.89 -1.74 -1.50
C VAL A 167 16.47 -1.18 -1.67
N LEU A 168 16.06 -0.34 -0.73
CA LEU A 168 14.76 0.31 -0.69
C LEU A 168 14.95 1.80 -0.95
N TYR A 169 14.42 2.30 -2.05
CA TYR A 169 14.39 3.72 -2.38
C TYR A 169 13.07 4.33 -1.94
N GLY A 170 13.15 5.21 -0.95
CA GLY A 170 12.03 5.77 -0.20
C GLY A 170 11.82 5.05 1.14
N ALA A 171 12.05 5.77 2.26
CA ALA A 171 11.91 5.27 3.63
C ALA A 171 10.66 5.83 4.35
N GLY A 172 9.70 6.40 3.62
CA GLY A 172 8.43 6.91 4.15
C GLY A 172 7.50 5.79 4.65
N GLY A 173 6.19 6.06 4.66
CA GLY A 173 5.17 5.14 5.20
C GLY A 173 5.20 3.73 4.57
N LEU A 174 5.41 3.63 3.23
CA LEU A 174 5.59 2.36 2.55
C LEU A 174 6.97 1.76 2.84
N GLY A 175 8.03 2.57 2.69
CA GLY A 175 9.40 2.09 2.85
C GLY A 175 9.70 1.53 4.23
N ASN A 176 9.13 2.13 5.27
CA ASN A 176 9.22 1.61 6.64
C ASN A 176 8.69 0.17 6.76
N LEU A 177 7.54 -0.11 6.14
CA LEU A 177 6.96 -1.46 6.12
C LEU A 177 7.79 -2.41 5.24
N ALA A 178 8.29 -1.92 4.10
CA ALA A 178 9.17 -2.71 3.22
C ALA A 178 10.45 -3.16 3.95
N VAL A 179 11.06 -2.29 4.79
CA VAL A 179 12.20 -2.66 5.65
C VAL A 179 11.83 -3.82 6.56
N GLN A 180 10.69 -3.74 7.25
CA GLN A 180 10.25 -4.77 8.17
C GLN A 180 10.00 -6.11 7.46
N TYR A 181 9.28 -6.11 6.33
CA TYR A 181 9.07 -7.32 5.52
C TYR A 181 10.40 -7.90 5.06
N ALA A 182 11.26 -7.11 4.42
CA ALA A 182 12.53 -7.59 3.92
C ALA A 182 13.40 -8.19 5.03
N LYS A 183 13.46 -7.52 6.19
CA LYS A 183 14.31 -7.94 7.30
C LYS A 183 13.75 -9.11 8.07
N LYS A 184 12.48 -9.04 8.49
CA LYS A 184 11.90 -9.97 9.46
C LYS A 184 11.17 -11.15 8.82
N VAL A 185 10.62 -10.98 7.59
CA VAL A 185 9.89 -12.04 6.89
C VAL A 185 10.79 -12.75 5.89
N PHE A 186 11.57 -11.99 5.10
CA PHE A 186 12.43 -12.57 4.05
C PHE A 186 13.89 -12.76 4.52
N ASN A 187 14.23 -12.33 5.73
CA ASN A 187 15.58 -12.46 6.32
C ASN A 187 16.70 -11.93 5.39
N ALA A 188 16.42 -10.82 4.69
CA ALA A 188 17.36 -10.14 3.81
C ALA A 188 18.23 -9.14 4.57
N HIS A 189 19.36 -8.75 3.97
CA HIS A 189 20.06 -7.53 4.33
C HIS A 189 19.43 -6.33 3.64
N VAL A 190 19.22 -5.23 4.35
CA VAL A 190 18.47 -4.09 3.89
C VAL A 190 19.29 -2.82 3.86
N ILE A 191 19.35 -2.16 2.72
CA ILE A 191 19.80 -0.78 2.56
C ILE A 191 18.58 0.11 2.34
N ALA A 192 18.39 1.14 3.16
CA ALA A 192 17.35 2.14 2.93
C ALA A 192 17.98 3.45 2.43
N VAL A 193 17.43 4.00 1.34
CA VAL A 193 17.85 5.27 0.73
C VAL A 193 16.67 6.25 0.79
N ASP A 194 16.88 7.42 1.36
CA ASP A 194 15.92 8.53 1.36
C ASP A 194 16.70 9.85 1.38
N ILE A 195 16.01 10.97 1.21
CA ILE A 195 16.57 12.32 1.33
C ILE A 195 16.29 12.97 2.70
N ASN A 196 15.50 12.32 3.53
CA ASN A 196 15.07 12.82 4.84
C ASN A 196 15.68 11.96 5.97
N ASN A 197 16.46 12.61 6.83
CA ASN A 197 17.19 11.92 7.92
C ASN A 197 16.25 11.32 8.99
N ASP A 198 15.09 11.93 9.27
CA ASP A 198 14.13 11.37 10.24
C ASP A 198 13.53 10.06 9.74
N LYS A 199 13.20 9.98 8.43
CA LYS A 199 12.75 8.73 7.80
C LYS A 199 13.83 7.67 7.81
N LEU A 200 15.09 8.05 7.59
CA LEU A 200 16.23 7.14 7.65
C LEU A 200 16.48 6.64 9.07
N ALA A 201 16.33 7.49 10.09
CA ALA A 201 16.43 7.08 11.49
C ALA A 201 15.36 6.02 11.82
N LEU A 202 14.12 6.25 11.43
CA LEU A 202 13.05 5.26 11.60
C LEU A 202 13.33 3.95 10.83
N ALA A 203 13.81 4.04 9.58
CA ALA A 203 14.20 2.85 8.81
C ALA A 203 15.29 2.04 9.51
N LYS A 204 16.25 2.72 10.16
CA LYS A 204 17.29 2.07 10.95
C LYS A 204 16.73 1.38 12.18
N GLU A 205 15.81 2.03 12.89
CA GLU A 205 15.14 1.49 14.09
C GLU A 205 14.36 0.21 13.77
N VAL A 206 13.64 0.18 12.63
CA VAL A 206 12.81 -0.98 12.25
C VAL A 206 13.58 -2.09 11.56
N GLY A 207 14.91 -1.93 11.34
CA GLY A 207 15.79 -3.02 10.96
C GLY A 207 16.64 -2.85 9.70
N ALA A 208 16.71 -1.67 9.07
CA ALA A 208 17.65 -1.45 7.98
C ALA A 208 19.12 -1.63 8.46
N ASP A 209 19.90 -2.43 7.76
CA ASP A 209 21.32 -2.66 8.09
C ASP A 209 22.15 -1.41 7.78
N ILE A 210 21.86 -0.75 6.65
CA ILE A 210 22.52 0.47 6.18
C ILE A 210 21.46 1.50 5.82
N VAL A 211 21.70 2.77 6.15
CA VAL A 211 20.88 3.90 5.68
C VAL A 211 21.76 4.88 4.92
N ILE A 212 21.24 5.44 3.83
CA ILE A 212 21.97 6.37 2.95
C ILE A 212 21.09 7.58 2.70
N ASN A 213 21.59 8.78 3.04
CA ASN A 213 20.97 10.03 2.61
C ASN A 213 21.44 10.34 1.18
N GLY A 214 20.50 10.28 0.23
CA GLY A 214 20.79 10.51 -1.19
C GLY A 214 21.22 11.94 -1.55
N LEU A 215 21.04 12.92 -0.65
CA LEU A 215 21.55 14.28 -0.83
C LEU A 215 23.00 14.46 -0.32
N GLU A 216 23.46 13.55 0.53
CA GLU A 216 24.79 13.62 1.15
C GLU A 216 25.84 12.76 0.43
N VAL A 217 25.39 11.92 -0.54
CA VAL A 217 26.23 11.00 -1.31
C VAL A 217 26.13 11.30 -2.79
N GLU A 218 27.24 11.63 -3.44
CA GLU A 218 27.29 11.97 -4.86
C GLU A 218 26.97 10.76 -5.76
N ASP A 219 27.54 9.60 -5.44
CA ASP A 219 27.32 8.34 -6.18
C ASP A 219 26.68 7.28 -5.28
N VAL A 220 25.36 7.37 -5.10
CA VAL A 220 24.59 6.39 -4.30
C VAL A 220 24.70 4.97 -4.88
N PRO A 221 24.53 4.72 -6.20
CA PRO A 221 24.72 3.39 -6.77
C PRO A 221 26.13 2.81 -6.57
N GLY A 222 27.17 3.62 -6.70
CA GLY A 222 28.56 3.21 -6.49
C GLY A 222 28.79 2.79 -5.04
N LEU A 223 28.30 3.57 -4.09
CA LEU A 223 28.37 3.22 -2.66
C LEU A 223 27.63 1.91 -2.35
N ILE A 224 26.43 1.70 -2.93
CA ILE A 224 25.68 0.46 -2.74
C ILE A 224 26.46 -0.73 -3.29
N LYS A 225 27.07 -0.61 -4.47
CA LYS A 225 27.90 -1.66 -5.06
C LYS A 225 29.12 -1.99 -4.19
N GLU A 226 29.76 -0.98 -3.61
CA GLU A 226 30.85 -1.18 -2.65
C GLU A 226 30.39 -1.97 -1.42
N LYS A 227 29.28 -1.53 -0.78
CA LYS A 227 28.75 -2.16 0.44
C LYS A 227 28.21 -3.57 0.23
N THR A 228 27.79 -3.91 -1.00
CA THR A 228 27.17 -5.19 -1.31
C THR A 228 28.05 -6.12 -2.15
N ASN A 229 29.30 -5.72 -2.37
CA ASN A 229 30.25 -6.46 -3.22
C ASN A 229 29.69 -6.76 -4.62
N GLY A 230 29.40 -5.68 -5.36
CA GLY A 230 29.00 -5.75 -6.77
C GLY A 230 27.55 -5.38 -7.08
N GLY A 231 26.76 -4.98 -6.10
CA GLY A 231 25.39 -4.50 -6.25
C GLY A 231 24.36 -5.30 -5.44
N ALA A 232 23.22 -4.69 -5.17
CA ALA A 232 22.11 -5.37 -4.49
C ALA A 232 21.50 -6.45 -5.39
N HIS A 233 20.93 -7.50 -4.80
CA HIS A 233 20.21 -8.54 -5.56
C HIS A 233 18.89 -8.01 -6.11
N SER A 234 18.26 -7.09 -5.36
CA SER A 234 17.05 -6.42 -5.79
C SER A 234 16.98 -4.99 -5.25
N ALA A 235 16.24 -4.15 -5.97
CA ALA A 235 15.86 -2.81 -5.55
C ALA A 235 14.33 -2.67 -5.56
N VAL A 236 13.75 -2.05 -4.54
CA VAL A 236 12.31 -1.72 -4.48
C VAL A 236 12.19 -0.22 -4.39
N VAL A 237 11.41 0.39 -5.29
CA VAL A 237 11.27 1.84 -5.38
C VAL A 237 9.87 2.25 -4.97
N THR A 238 9.74 2.80 -3.75
CA THR A 238 8.49 3.38 -3.23
C THR A 238 8.48 4.91 -3.34
N ALA A 239 9.63 5.52 -3.63
CA ALA A 239 9.76 6.96 -3.83
C ALA A 239 9.10 7.40 -5.14
N VAL A 240 8.44 8.56 -5.13
CA VAL A 240 7.85 9.20 -6.31
C VAL A 240 8.91 10.12 -6.93
N SER A 241 9.92 9.53 -7.56
CA SER A 241 11.08 10.26 -8.10
C SER A 241 11.78 9.49 -9.21
N LYS A 242 11.93 10.12 -10.38
CA LYS A 242 12.73 9.59 -11.51
C LYS A 242 14.16 9.25 -11.08
N VAL A 243 14.78 10.09 -10.25
CA VAL A 243 16.15 9.88 -9.78
C VAL A 243 16.27 8.57 -8.99
N ALA A 244 15.31 8.30 -8.11
CA ALA A 244 15.27 7.05 -7.34
C ALA A 244 15.18 5.81 -8.24
N PHE A 245 14.38 5.86 -9.31
CA PHE A 245 14.26 4.77 -10.29
C PHE A 245 15.56 4.55 -11.06
N ASN A 246 16.21 5.63 -11.53
CA ASN A 246 17.49 5.53 -12.24
C ASN A 246 18.58 4.98 -11.32
N GLN A 247 18.68 5.48 -10.10
CA GLN A 247 19.64 4.97 -9.11
C GLN A 247 19.37 3.50 -8.74
N ALA A 248 18.12 3.10 -8.61
CA ALA A 248 17.75 1.71 -8.33
C ALA A 248 18.23 0.77 -9.44
N PHE A 249 18.04 1.15 -10.71
CA PHE A 249 18.53 0.39 -11.85
C PHE A 249 20.06 0.26 -11.86
N ASP A 250 20.76 1.31 -11.44
CA ASP A 250 22.21 1.33 -11.36
C ASP A 250 22.78 0.64 -10.12
N SER A 251 21.99 0.41 -9.10
CA SER A 251 22.42 -0.18 -7.81
C SER A 251 22.40 -1.70 -7.79
N VAL A 252 21.69 -2.33 -8.71
CA VAL A 252 21.58 -3.80 -8.72
C VAL A 252 22.75 -4.45 -9.46
N ARG A 253 23.07 -5.69 -9.06
CA ARG A 253 24.06 -6.55 -9.72
C ARG A 253 23.50 -7.17 -10.99
N ALA A 254 24.35 -7.86 -11.76
CA ALA A 254 23.90 -8.70 -12.88
C ALA A 254 22.86 -9.73 -12.39
N GLY A 255 21.78 -9.92 -13.19
CA GLY A 255 20.62 -10.72 -12.81
C GLY A 255 19.69 -10.08 -11.79
N GLY A 256 19.97 -8.84 -11.36
CA GLY A 256 19.20 -8.13 -10.35
C GLY A 256 17.81 -7.69 -10.81
N ARG A 257 16.96 -7.37 -9.85
CA ARG A 257 15.57 -6.96 -10.07
C ARG A 257 15.30 -5.57 -9.52
N VAL A 258 14.58 -4.76 -10.29
CA VAL A 258 14.06 -3.45 -9.87
C VAL A 258 12.54 -3.54 -9.82
N ILE A 259 11.97 -3.38 -8.64
CA ILE A 259 10.53 -3.45 -8.42
C ILE A 259 9.97 -2.03 -8.34
N ALA A 260 9.15 -1.68 -9.32
CA ALA A 260 8.50 -0.37 -9.43
C ALA A 260 7.18 -0.37 -8.65
N VAL A 261 7.09 0.49 -7.64
CA VAL A 261 5.91 0.67 -6.77
C VAL A 261 5.42 2.11 -6.78
N GLY A 262 6.32 3.09 -6.58
CA GLY A 262 6.01 4.51 -6.64
C GLY A 262 5.56 4.93 -8.04
N LEU A 263 4.73 5.97 -8.14
CA LEU A 263 4.12 6.42 -9.38
C LEU A 263 4.53 7.87 -9.72
N PRO A 264 5.81 8.14 -10.08
CA PRO A 264 6.17 9.44 -10.62
C PRO A 264 5.51 9.64 -11.99
N SER A 265 5.18 10.88 -12.33
CA SER A 265 4.66 11.23 -13.67
C SER A 265 5.75 11.17 -14.75
N GLU A 266 7.01 11.16 -14.36
CA GLU A 266 8.17 11.15 -15.22
C GLU A 266 8.53 9.74 -15.68
N MET A 267 9.24 9.66 -16.80
CA MET A 267 9.80 8.40 -17.30
C MET A 267 11.21 8.19 -16.75
N MET A 268 11.57 6.94 -16.41
CA MET A 268 12.95 6.57 -16.07
C MET A 268 13.79 6.36 -17.34
N ASP A 269 15.09 6.59 -17.23
CA ASP A 269 16.05 6.26 -18.30
C ASP A 269 16.49 4.81 -18.15
N LEU A 270 16.37 4.03 -19.23
CA LEU A 270 16.72 2.61 -19.24
C LEU A 270 17.82 2.34 -20.26
N SER A 271 19.02 1.94 -19.80
CA SER A 271 20.10 1.49 -20.67
C SER A 271 19.77 0.10 -21.25
N ILE A 272 19.47 0.03 -22.54
CA ILE A 272 19.21 -1.23 -23.24
C ILE A 272 20.43 -2.15 -23.14
N VAL A 273 21.64 -1.61 -23.37
CA VAL A 273 22.88 -2.38 -23.30
C VAL A 273 23.07 -3.03 -21.93
N LYS A 274 22.94 -2.24 -20.85
CA LYS A 274 23.06 -2.77 -19.47
C LYS A 274 21.95 -3.78 -19.16
N THR A 275 20.71 -3.52 -19.60
CA THR A 275 19.60 -4.45 -19.42
C THR A 275 19.90 -5.81 -20.03
N VAL A 276 20.49 -5.84 -21.25
CA VAL A 276 20.80 -7.08 -21.96
C VAL A 276 22.03 -7.76 -21.36
N LEU A 277 23.14 -7.03 -21.20
CA LEU A 277 24.42 -7.64 -20.77
C LEU A 277 24.38 -8.09 -19.31
N ASP A 278 23.73 -7.35 -18.44
CA ASP A 278 23.62 -7.67 -17.01
C ASP A 278 22.34 -8.45 -16.68
N GLY A 279 21.42 -8.65 -17.64
CA GLY A 279 20.18 -9.41 -17.43
C GLY A 279 19.25 -8.78 -16.36
N ILE A 280 19.25 -7.44 -16.24
CA ILE A 280 18.44 -6.73 -15.22
C ILE A 280 16.97 -6.79 -15.60
N GLN A 281 16.12 -7.02 -14.61
CA GLN A 281 14.67 -7.05 -14.75
C GLN A 281 14.03 -5.82 -14.09
N VAL A 282 13.14 -5.12 -14.80
CA VAL A 282 12.29 -4.07 -14.24
C VAL A 282 10.85 -4.59 -14.20
N ILE A 283 10.26 -4.64 -12.99
CA ILE A 283 8.98 -5.31 -12.73
C ILE A 283 8.05 -4.33 -12.01
N GLY A 284 6.86 -4.07 -12.58
CA GLY A 284 5.82 -3.32 -11.91
C GLY A 284 5.11 -4.17 -10.84
N SER A 285 4.85 -3.58 -9.67
CA SER A 285 4.08 -4.22 -8.59
C SER A 285 2.92 -3.33 -8.18
N LEU A 286 1.70 -3.82 -8.39
CA LEU A 286 0.46 -3.08 -8.10
C LEU A 286 -0.24 -3.73 -6.90
N VAL A 287 -0.29 -3.03 -5.77
CA VAL A 287 -0.92 -3.48 -4.51
C VAL A 287 -0.62 -4.97 -4.24
N GLY A 288 -1.55 -5.73 -3.72
CA GLY A 288 -1.45 -7.18 -3.57
C GLY A 288 -2.78 -7.87 -3.88
N THR A 289 -2.72 -9.17 -4.15
CA THR A 289 -3.90 -10.03 -4.27
C THR A 289 -4.55 -10.24 -2.90
N ARG A 290 -5.77 -10.82 -2.87
CA ARG A 290 -6.40 -11.25 -1.61
C ARG A 290 -5.49 -12.18 -0.81
N LYS A 291 -4.77 -13.08 -1.48
CA LYS A 291 -3.82 -13.98 -0.83
C LYS A 291 -2.62 -13.24 -0.23
N ASP A 292 -2.08 -12.26 -0.95
CA ASP A 292 -0.99 -11.42 -0.42
C ASP A 292 -1.47 -10.62 0.81
N LEU A 293 -2.72 -10.14 0.82
CA LEU A 293 -3.27 -9.42 1.97
C LEU A 293 -3.50 -10.33 3.18
N GLU A 294 -4.00 -11.55 2.96
CA GLU A 294 -4.13 -12.56 4.01
C GLU A 294 -2.78 -12.86 4.67
N GLU A 295 -1.74 -13.10 3.85
CA GLU A 295 -0.37 -13.33 4.31
C GLU A 295 0.19 -12.11 5.05
N ALA A 296 -0.03 -10.89 4.53
CA ALA A 296 0.42 -9.66 5.16
C ALA A 296 -0.23 -9.42 6.53
N PHE A 297 -1.53 -9.71 6.67
CA PHE A 297 -2.24 -9.65 7.96
C PHE A 297 -1.67 -10.66 8.96
N GLN A 298 -1.35 -11.86 8.50
CA GLN A 298 -0.77 -12.89 9.37
C GLN A 298 0.58 -12.43 9.95
N PHE A 299 1.47 -11.84 9.14
CA PHE A 299 2.74 -11.27 9.63
C PHE A 299 2.53 -10.09 10.59
N GLY A 300 1.47 -9.31 10.39
CA GLY A 300 1.05 -8.27 11.34
C GLY A 300 0.60 -8.86 12.68
N ALA A 301 -0.25 -9.89 12.66
CA ALA A 301 -0.73 -10.59 13.86
C ALA A 301 0.41 -11.28 14.64
N GLU A 302 1.42 -11.79 13.95
CA GLU A 302 2.65 -12.36 14.54
C GLU A 302 3.60 -11.29 15.11
N GLY A 303 3.32 -10.00 14.92
CA GLY A 303 4.16 -8.89 15.37
C GLY A 303 5.46 -8.72 14.59
N LEU A 304 5.60 -9.38 13.44
CA LEU A 304 6.77 -9.24 12.56
C LEU A 304 6.77 -7.90 11.84
N VAL A 305 5.59 -7.41 11.46
CA VAL A 305 5.41 -6.13 10.77
C VAL A 305 4.42 -5.28 11.54
N VAL A 306 4.90 -4.16 12.07
CA VAL A 306 4.13 -3.27 12.94
C VAL A 306 4.10 -1.87 12.33
N PRO A 307 2.97 -1.46 11.70
CA PRO A 307 2.81 -0.09 11.22
C PRO A 307 2.83 0.92 12.36
N VAL A 308 3.51 2.04 12.16
CA VAL A 308 3.41 3.20 13.05
C VAL A 308 2.19 4.01 12.62
N VAL A 309 1.11 3.95 13.40
CA VAL A 309 -0.18 4.59 13.09
C VAL A 309 -0.49 5.73 14.04
N GLN A 310 -1.07 6.80 13.51
CA GLN A 310 -1.67 7.91 14.26
C GLN A 310 -3.17 7.90 14.00
N LYS A 311 -3.98 7.90 15.07
CA LYS A 311 -5.45 7.89 14.97
C LYS A 311 -6.00 9.30 15.11
N ARG A 312 -6.96 9.68 14.27
CA ARG A 312 -7.71 10.93 14.35
C ARG A 312 -9.20 10.65 14.16
N PRO A 313 -10.09 11.35 14.82
CA PRO A 313 -11.52 11.20 14.58
C PRO A 313 -11.87 11.58 13.13
N VAL A 314 -12.95 11.00 12.59
CA VAL A 314 -13.38 11.26 11.20
C VAL A 314 -13.67 12.74 10.95
N GLU A 315 -14.07 13.50 11.97
CA GLU A 315 -14.31 14.95 11.90
C GLU A 315 -13.06 15.73 11.47
N ASP A 316 -11.88 15.19 11.74
CA ASP A 316 -10.60 15.78 11.36
C ASP A 316 -10.19 15.47 9.94
N ALA A 317 -10.99 14.71 9.16
CA ALA A 317 -10.60 14.22 7.84
C ALA A 317 -10.07 15.33 6.93
N ILE A 318 -10.74 16.49 6.85
CA ILE A 318 -10.30 17.61 6.01
C ILE A 318 -8.89 18.07 6.41
N ALA A 319 -8.65 18.27 7.70
CA ALA A 319 -7.34 18.68 8.21
C ALA A 319 -6.26 17.62 7.94
N VAL A 320 -6.62 16.32 8.06
CA VAL A 320 -5.70 15.21 7.75
C VAL A 320 -5.31 15.20 6.27
N PHE A 321 -6.24 15.46 5.37
CA PHE A 321 -5.95 15.56 3.93
C PHE A 321 -5.05 16.76 3.61
N ASP A 322 -5.27 17.91 4.27
CA ASP A 322 -4.42 19.11 4.13
C ASP A 322 -3.00 18.83 4.66
N GLU A 323 -2.85 18.21 5.82
CA GLU A 323 -1.57 17.80 6.40
C GLU A 323 -0.83 16.81 5.49
N MET A 324 -1.56 15.87 4.88
CA MET A 324 -0.99 14.91 3.93
C MET A 324 -0.50 15.60 2.65
N ALA A 325 -1.28 16.53 2.11
CA ALA A 325 -0.89 17.33 0.94
C ALA A 325 0.36 18.20 1.24
N ALA A 326 0.47 18.72 2.47
CA ALA A 326 1.63 19.46 2.94
C ALA A 326 2.85 18.58 3.26
N GLY A 327 2.69 17.24 3.29
CA GLY A 327 3.78 16.29 3.59
C GLY A 327 4.25 16.29 5.05
N THR A 328 3.41 16.76 5.99
CA THR A 328 3.75 16.91 7.41
C THR A 328 3.44 15.66 8.24
N ILE A 329 2.70 14.69 7.70
CA ILE A 329 2.35 13.45 8.39
C ILE A 329 3.57 12.54 8.53
N GLN A 330 3.80 12.03 9.74
CA GLN A 330 4.80 11.01 10.04
C GLN A 330 4.10 9.66 10.28
N GLY A 331 4.61 8.58 9.67
CA GLY A 331 4.00 7.26 9.75
C GLY A 331 2.73 7.14 8.88
N ARG A 332 1.68 6.53 9.45
CA ARG A 332 0.39 6.30 8.77
C ARG A 332 -0.75 6.95 9.54
N MET A 333 -1.53 7.76 8.86
CA MET A 333 -2.73 8.38 9.44
C MET A 333 -3.95 7.47 9.24
N VAL A 334 -4.74 7.32 10.30
CA VAL A 334 -5.93 6.47 10.32
C VAL A 334 -7.10 7.25 10.90
N LEU A 335 -8.19 7.34 10.17
CA LEU A 335 -9.45 7.89 10.65
C LEU A 335 -10.19 6.85 11.49
N ASP A 336 -10.67 7.31 12.65
CA ASP A 336 -11.41 6.52 13.64
C ASP A 336 -12.91 6.77 13.50
N PHE A 337 -13.68 5.70 13.32
CA PHE A 337 -15.14 5.68 13.16
C PHE A 337 -15.84 5.04 14.37
N THR A 338 -15.12 4.70 15.44
CA THR A 338 -15.65 3.95 16.60
C THR A 338 -16.41 4.82 17.61
N HIS A 339 -16.62 6.10 17.33
CA HIS A 339 -17.25 7.05 18.26
C HIS A 339 -18.65 7.45 17.85
#